data_a83bd635c5aa9c9b4b5c8f22127d866b
#
_entry.id   a83bd635c5aa9c9b4b5c8f22127d866b
#
_cell.length_a   1.000
_cell.length_b   1.000
_cell.length_c   1.000
_cell.angle_alpha   90.00
_cell.angle_beta   90.00
_cell.angle_gamma   90.00
#
_symmetry.space_group_name_H-M   'P 1'
#
loop_
_entity.id
_entity.type
_entity.pdbx_description
1 polymer ?
#
loop_
_entity_poly.entity_id
_entity_poly.type
_entity_poly.pdbx_seq_one_letter_code
_entity_poly.pdbx_strand_id
1 'polypeptide(L)'
;IERKLQEQYLAVQLEKNSGLNKEETKKTIITNYLNTINLGSNTLGVKVAARRYFNKEVSDLTLAECTVLASITSNPSRYNPITNPENNNTRRQIVLQNMVDQNYISKQDMENALSDDVYDRIQNVNTATKETNSHYSYFTDELIEQVTEALMKKLGYTESQASNLVYSGGLKIYTTQDPKIQAIVDEEVNDPGNYTVAKYSVEYRLSVNHADGTTQHYSEENLRAYRKNTLGDTSFEGLYNSKEEVQADIDRYKEWLLKDGDDVIAERQNLILQPQASFFIMDQHTGEVKALSGGRGEKTASRTLNRATNVYRQPGSSFKVLTAFAPAIDTCGATLGTVYYDAPYTIGTKTFRNWWGESRGFTGYSNIREGIIYS
;
A
#
# COMPACT_ATOMS: atom_id res chain seq x y z
N ILE A 1 -19.36 13.07 21.55
CA ILE A 1 -19.66 14.41 22.13
C ILE A 1 -18.37 15.14 22.45
N GLU A 2 -17.42 14.52 23.17
CA GLU A 2 -16.15 15.13 23.59
C GLU A 2 -15.33 15.71 22.42
N ARG A 3 -15.13 14.96 21.33
CA ARG A 3 -14.46 15.43 20.12
C ARG A 3 -15.13 16.68 19.52
N LYS A 4 -16.46 16.72 19.49
CA LYS A 4 -17.20 17.89 18.99
C LYS A 4 -17.01 19.13 19.87
N LEU A 5 -16.95 18.95 21.18
CA LEU A 5 -16.67 20.05 22.11
C LEU A 5 -15.23 20.57 21.97
N GLN A 6 -14.27 19.68 21.79
CA GLN A 6 -12.88 20.04 21.49
C GLN A 6 -12.75 20.82 20.18
N GLU A 7 -13.41 20.35 19.11
CA GLU A 7 -13.43 21.03 17.81
C GLU A 7 -14.00 22.45 17.92
N GLN A 8 -15.11 22.62 18.65
CA GLN A 8 -15.73 23.94 18.90
C GLN A 8 -14.83 24.84 19.73
N TYR A 9 -14.25 24.32 20.81
CA TYR A 9 -13.33 25.08 21.66
C TYR A 9 -12.10 25.56 20.86
N LEU A 10 -11.47 24.68 20.08
CA LEU A 10 -10.32 25.03 19.25
C LEU A 10 -10.67 26.05 18.17
N ALA A 11 -11.84 25.98 17.55
CA ALA A 11 -12.32 26.96 16.58
C ALA A 11 -12.44 28.36 17.23
N VAL A 12 -13.03 28.43 18.43
CA VAL A 12 -13.16 29.70 19.18
C VAL A 12 -11.77 30.23 19.59
N GLN A 13 -10.86 29.35 20.03
CA GLN A 13 -9.49 29.78 20.37
C GLN A 13 -8.72 30.28 19.13
N LEU A 14 -8.88 29.64 17.98
CA LEU A 14 -8.27 30.08 16.73
C LEU A 14 -8.77 31.48 16.34
N GLU A 15 -10.08 31.72 16.44
CA GLU A 15 -10.65 33.05 16.16
C GLU A 15 -10.12 34.12 17.12
N LYS A 16 -10.02 33.83 18.41
CA LYS A 16 -9.59 34.78 19.46
C LYS A 16 -8.10 35.09 19.42
N ASN A 17 -7.27 34.09 19.09
CA ASN A 17 -5.82 34.16 19.23
C ASN A 17 -5.09 34.39 17.89
N SER A 18 -5.82 34.61 16.79
CA SER A 18 -5.23 34.80 15.46
C SER A 18 -4.35 36.06 15.35
N GLY A 19 -4.57 37.06 16.21
CA GLY A 19 -3.92 38.38 16.11
C GLY A 19 -4.36 39.21 14.90
N LEU A 20 -5.32 38.70 14.12
CA LEU A 20 -5.84 39.33 12.90
C LEU A 20 -7.23 39.93 13.17
N ASN A 21 -7.66 40.85 12.31
CA ASN A 21 -9.03 41.33 12.36
C ASN A 21 -10.02 40.18 11.95
N LYS A 22 -11.30 40.38 12.24
CA LYS A 22 -12.33 39.33 12.05
C LYS A 22 -12.44 38.83 10.59
N GLU A 23 -12.28 39.74 9.62
CA GLU A 23 -12.37 39.39 8.20
C GLU A 23 -11.15 38.59 7.74
N GLU A 24 -9.96 39.01 8.13
CA GLU A 24 -8.71 38.29 7.84
C GLU A 24 -8.66 36.92 8.52
N THR A 25 -9.12 36.83 9.76
CA THR A 25 -9.23 35.56 10.48
C THR A 25 -10.16 34.59 9.74
N LYS A 26 -11.33 35.09 9.29
CA LYS A 26 -12.27 34.28 8.50
C LYS A 26 -11.65 33.79 7.18
N LYS A 27 -10.96 34.66 6.45
CA LYS A 27 -10.24 34.29 5.22
C LYS A 27 -9.17 33.23 5.49
N THR A 28 -8.39 33.39 6.54
CA THR A 28 -7.35 32.44 6.94
C THR A 28 -7.93 31.07 7.29
N ILE A 29 -9.02 31.04 8.06
CA ILE A 29 -9.71 29.77 8.42
C ILE A 29 -10.21 29.06 7.18
N ILE A 30 -10.89 29.77 6.27
CA ILE A 30 -11.42 29.19 5.03
C ILE A 30 -10.28 28.72 4.13
N THR A 31 -9.22 29.48 3.99
CA THR A 31 -8.04 29.11 3.18
C THR A 31 -7.38 27.83 3.73
N ASN A 32 -7.18 27.75 5.03
CA ASN A 32 -6.61 26.57 5.66
C ASN A 32 -7.53 25.34 5.49
N TYR A 33 -8.84 25.51 5.67
CA TYR A 33 -9.82 24.47 5.45
C TYR A 33 -9.75 23.95 4.00
N LEU A 34 -9.80 24.86 3.02
CA LEU A 34 -9.76 24.50 1.59
C LEU A 34 -8.45 23.83 1.19
N ASN A 35 -7.34 24.12 1.87
CA ASN A 35 -6.04 23.52 1.60
C ASN A 35 -5.82 22.15 2.29
N THR A 36 -6.66 21.80 3.27
CA THR A 36 -6.46 20.58 4.08
C THR A 36 -7.58 19.56 3.96
N ILE A 37 -8.74 19.97 3.42
CA ILE A 37 -9.90 19.07 3.33
C ILE A 37 -9.63 17.88 2.41
N ASN A 38 -10.06 16.69 2.85
CA ASN A 38 -10.01 15.48 2.02
C ASN A 38 -11.10 15.52 0.95
N LEU A 39 -10.68 15.47 -0.31
CA LEU A 39 -11.53 15.50 -1.49
C LEU A 39 -11.51 14.18 -2.29
N GLY A 40 -11.24 13.07 -1.63
CA GLY A 40 -11.23 11.75 -2.26
C GLY A 40 -9.99 11.48 -3.13
N SER A 41 -9.83 10.25 -3.63
CA SER A 41 -8.72 9.87 -4.52
C SER A 41 -7.33 10.33 -4.04
N ASN A 42 -7.09 10.28 -2.73
CA ASN A 42 -5.87 10.78 -2.06
C ASN A 42 -5.58 12.28 -2.27
N THR A 43 -6.59 13.10 -2.55
CA THR A 43 -6.41 14.54 -2.71
C THR A 43 -6.72 15.27 -1.41
N LEU A 44 -5.74 16.03 -0.91
CA LEU A 44 -5.89 16.94 0.22
C LEU A 44 -5.82 18.37 -0.31
N GLY A 45 -6.90 19.10 -0.08
CA GLY A 45 -7.09 20.47 -0.51
C GLY A 45 -7.52 20.64 -1.96
N VAL A 46 -8.18 21.79 -2.21
CA VAL A 46 -8.80 22.10 -3.51
C VAL A 46 -7.80 22.23 -4.65
N LYS A 47 -6.56 22.66 -4.38
CA LYS A 47 -5.53 22.79 -5.42
C LYS A 47 -5.14 21.42 -6.00
N VAL A 48 -4.91 20.44 -5.13
CA VAL A 48 -4.58 19.08 -5.54
C VAL A 48 -5.77 18.44 -6.23
N ALA A 49 -6.99 18.65 -5.72
CA ALA A 49 -8.20 18.14 -6.31
C ALA A 49 -8.50 18.73 -7.71
N ALA A 50 -8.30 20.05 -7.90
CA ALA A 50 -8.45 20.69 -9.20
C ALA A 50 -7.53 20.09 -10.27
N ARG A 51 -6.28 19.86 -9.92
CA ARG A 51 -5.32 19.19 -10.81
C ARG A 51 -5.70 17.73 -11.05
N ARG A 52 -6.08 17.00 -10.00
CA ARG A 52 -6.41 15.57 -10.05
C ARG A 52 -7.63 15.28 -10.89
N TYR A 53 -8.69 16.08 -10.73
CA TYR A 53 -9.98 15.81 -11.40
C TYR A 53 -10.11 16.53 -12.75
N PHE A 54 -9.47 17.70 -12.91
CA PHE A 54 -9.70 18.56 -14.08
C PHE A 54 -8.41 18.95 -14.81
N ASN A 55 -7.24 18.63 -14.26
CA ASN A 55 -5.93 19.07 -14.75
C ASN A 55 -5.84 20.60 -14.92
N LYS A 56 -6.40 21.35 -13.94
CA LYS A 56 -6.50 22.81 -13.94
C LYS A 56 -5.95 23.41 -12.65
N GLU A 57 -5.57 24.68 -12.72
CA GLU A 57 -5.38 25.49 -11.52
C GLU A 57 -6.75 25.87 -10.94
N VAL A 58 -6.76 26.21 -9.62
CA VAL A 58 -8.03 26.54 -8.92
C VAL A 58 -8.72 27.75 -9.52
N SER A 59 -7.97 28.75 -10.02
CA SER A 59 -8.46 29.94 -10.69
C SER A 59 -9.20 29.66 -12.00
N ASP A 60 -8.92 28.51 -12.63
CA ASP A 60 -9.42 28.17 -13.96
C ASP A 60 -10.64 27.23 -13.92
N LEU A 61 -11.09 26.90 -12.70
CA LEU A 61 -12.26 26.05 -12.49
C LEU A 61 -13.55 26.79 -12.87
N THR A 62 -14.42 26.10 -13.61
CA THR A 62 -15.79 26.56 -13.87
C THR A 62 -16.69 26.37 -12.66
N LEU A 63 -17.87 26.99 -12.66
CA LEU A 63 -18.88 26.75 -11.63
C LEU A 63 -19.26 25.27 -11.53
N ALA A 64 -19.43 24.60 -12.67
CA ALA A 64 -19.71 23.17 -12.72
C ALA A 64 -18.62 22.33 -12.00
N GLU A 65 -17.35 22.63 -12.26
CA GLU A 65 -16.21 21.96 -11.65
C GLU A 65 -16.07 22.26 -10.15
N CYS A 66 -16.26 23.52 -9.75
CA CYS A 66 -16.27 23.92 -8.34
C CYS A 66 -17.33 23.17 -7.53
N THR A 67 -18.53 23.01 -8.09
CA THR A 67 -19.64 22.33 -7.40
C THR A 67 -19.44 20.81 -7.32
N VAL A 68 -18.74 20.19 -8.27
CA VAL A 68 -18.27 18.81 -8.13
C VAL A 68 -17.35 18.65 -6.94
N LEU A 69 -16.32 19.51 -6.79
CA LEU A 69 -15.40 19.46 -5.65
C LEU A 69 -16.12 19.70 -4.31
N ALA A 70 -17.02 20.69 -4.26
CA ALA A 70 -17.82 21.00 -3.07
C ALA A 70 -18.68 19.81 -2.63
N SER A 71 -19.16 19.01 -3.59
CA SER A 71 -20.02 17.86 -3.33
C SER A 71 -19.29 16.68 -2.66
N ILE A 72 -17.96 16.61 -2.78
CA ILE A 72 -17.16 15.53 -2.19
C ILE A 72 -17.06 15.65 -0.66
N THR A 73 -17.09 16.87 -0.15
CA THR A 73 -16.69 17.23 1.23
C THR A 73 -17.39 16.45 2.34
N SER A 74 -18.65 16.10 2.18
CA SER A 74 -19.44 15.44 3.23
C SER A 74 -19.14 13.94 3.39
N ASN A 75 -18.75 13.27 2.31
CA ASN A 75 -18.30 11.86 2.33
C ASN A 75 -17.46 11.58 1.08
N PRO A 76 -16.10 11.70 1.20
CA PRO A 76 -15.20 11.61 0.07
C PRO A 76 -15.21 10.26 -0.68
N SER A 77 -15.58 9.18 -0.01
CA SER A 77 -15.72 7.87 -0.67
C SER A 77 -17.03 7.75 -1.43
N ARG A 78 -18.15 8.14 -0.80
CA ARG A 78 -19.50 8.02 -1.38
C ARG A 78 -19.71 8.98 -2.56
N TYR A 79 -19.14 10.18 -2.47
CA TYR A 79 -19.30 11.24 -3.47
C TYR A 79 -18.04 11.45 -4.33
N ASN A 80 -17.23 10.41 -4.47
CA ASN A 80 -16.07 10.46 -5.34
C ASN A 80 -16.50 10.57 -6.81
N PRO A 81 -16.12 11.61 -7.55
CA PRO A 81 -16.64 11.84 -8.91
C PRO A 81 -16.08 10.86 -9.95
N ILE A 82 -14.99 10.12 -9.63
CA ILE A 82 -14.43 9.09 -10.51
C ILE A 82 -15.18 7.76 -10.33
N THR A 83 -15.35 7.33 -9.08
CA THR A 83 -15.90 5.99 -8.77
C THR A 83 -17.41 6.00 -8.61
N ASN A 84 -18.01 7.14 -8.25
CA ASN A 84 -19.43 7.30 -7.97
C ASN A 84 -19.98 8.62 -8.56
N PRO A 85 -19.87 8.84 -9.90
CA PRO A 85 -20.27 10.10 -10.55
C PRO A 85 -21.74 10.45 -10.33
N GLU A 86 -22.64 9.46 -10.33
CA GLU A 86 -24.06 9.68 -10.11
C GLU A 86 -24.38 10.21 -8.70
N ASN A 87 -23.77 9.64 -7.68
CA ASN A 87 -23.90 10.10 -6.30
C ASN A 87 -23.38 11.53 -6.15
N ASN A 88 -22.22 11.82 -6.75
CA ASN A 88 -21.66 13.17 -6.76
C ASN A 88 -22.59 14.14 -7.48
N ASN A 89 -23.15 13.78 -8.65
CA ASN A 89 -24.07 14.61 -9.39
C ASN A 89 -25.36 14.92 -8.61
N THR A 90 -25.94 13.93 -7.95
CA THR A 90 -27.09 14.13 -7.08
C THR A 90 -26.78 15.14 -5.98
N ARG A 91 -25.61 15.06 -5.37
CA ARG A 91 -25.18 16.01 -4.34
C ARG A 91 -24.90 17.39 -4.93
N ARG A 92 -24.32 17.46 -6.14
CA ARG A 92 -24.04 18.70 -6.88
C ARG A 92 -25.31 19.50 -7.16
N GLN A 93 -26.40 18.84 -7.53
CA GLN A 93 -27.70 19.49 -7.72
C GLN A 93 -28.16 20.20 -6.45
N ILE A 94 -28.02 19.57 -5.29
CA ILE A 94 -28.37 20.18 -3.99
C ILE A 94 -27.47 21.39 -3.69
N VAL A 95 -26.16 21.29 -3.98
CA VAL A 95 -25.22 22.40 -3.79
C VAL A 95 -25.62 23.59 -4.65
N LEU A 96 -25.85 23.38 -5.93
CA LEU A 96 -26.27 24.41 -6.89
C LEU A 96 -27.63 25.06 -6.48
N GLN A 97 -28.61 24.24 -6.07
CA GLN A 97 -29.89 24.77 -5.59
C GLN A 97 -29.70 25.64 -4.35
N ASN A 98 -28.90 25.22 -3.38
CA ASN A 98 -28.60 26.03 -2.20
C ASN A 98 -27.90 27.36 -2.55
N MET A 99 -27.06 27.37 -3.59
CA MET A 99 -26.40 28.60 -4.06
C MET A 99 -27.42 29.57 -4.69
N VAL A 100 -28.42 29.05 -5.42
CA VAL A 100 -29.54 29.85 -5.95
C VAL A 100 -30.40 30.42 -4.81
N ASP A 101 -30.79 29.57 -3.85
CA ASP A 101 -31.64 29.94 -2.72
C ASP A 101 -30.99 31.03 -1.83
N GLN A 102 -29.68 31.04 -1.77
CA GLN A 102 -28.87 32.03 -1.04
C GLN A 102 -28.44 33.22 -1.90
N ASN A 103 -28.88 33.31 -3.16
CA ASN A 103 -28.55 34.36 -4.11
C ASN A 103 -27.05 34.50 -4.44
N TYR A 104 -26.27 33.42 -4.38
CA TYR A 104 -24.87 33.38 -4.85
C TYR A 104 -24.77 33.27 -6.37
N ILE A 105 -25.75 32.59 -7.01
CA ILE A 105 -25.85 32.40 -8.45
C ILE A 105 -27.29 32.57 -8.92
N SER A 106 -27.47 32.85 -10.21
CA SER A 106 -28.78 32.87 -10.83
C SER A 106 -29.30 31.46 -11.15
N LYS A 107 -30.60 31.31 -11.42
CA LYS A 107 -31.18 30.05 -11.93
C LYS A 107 -30.53 29.64 -13.26
N GLN A 108 -30.26 30.62 -14.14
CA GLN A 108 -29.60 30.38 -15.43
C GLN A 108 -28.18 29.84 -15.25
N ASP A 109 -27.41 30.35 -14.28
CA ASP A 109 -26.09 29.82 -13.98
C ASP A 109 -26.14 28.36 -13.48
N MET A 110 -27.14 28.04 -12.67
CA MET A 110 -27.37 26.66 -12.22
C MET A 110 -27.70 25.74 -13.42
N GLU A 111 -28.62 26.15 -14.29
CA GLU A 111 -29.00 25.37 -15.48
C GLU A 111 -27.80 25.16 -16.40
N ASN A 112 -27.00 26.18 -16.65
CA ASN A 112 -25.78 26.10 -17.40
C ASN A 112 -24.75 25.15 -16.77
N ALA A 113 -24.59 25.21 -15.45
CA ALA A 113 -23.70 24.31 -14.73
C ALA A 113 -24.18 22.86 -14.75
N LEU A 114 -25.50 22.61 -14.71
CA LEU A 114 -26.06 21.26 -14.77
C LEU A 114 -26.00 20.64 -16.17
N SER A 115 -26.07 21.45 -17.22
CA SER A 115 -25.95 21.00 -18.63
C SER A 115 -24.50 20.74 -19.05
N ASP A 116 -23.53 21.05 -18.21
CA ASP A 116 -22.10 20.85 -18.48
C ASP A 116 -21.70 19.38 -18.30
N ASP A 117 -21.06 18.79 -19.30
CA ASP A 117 -20.55 17.40 -19.33
C ASP A 117 -19.28 17.22 -18.45
N VAL A 118 -19.32 17.75 -17.24
CA VAL A 118 -18.19 17.82 -16.31
C VAL A 118 -17.62 16.43 -15.96
N TYR A 119 -18.48 15.41 -15.90
CA TYR A 119 -18.03 14.04 -15.55
C TYR A 119 -17.29 13.37 -16.67
N ASP A 120 -17.60 13.67 -17.93
CA ASP A 120 -16.86 13.16 -19.10
C ASP A 120 -15.45 13.71 -19.10
N ARG A 121 -15.27 14.99 -18.75
CA ARG A 121 -13.95 15.58 -18.58
C ARG A 121 -13.13 14.90 -17.48
N ILE A 122 -13.76 14.58 -16.34
CA ILE A 122 -13.11 13.85 -15.24
C ILE A 122 -12.68 12.46 -15.69
N GLN A 123 -13.49 11.73 -16.43
CA GLN A 123 -13.14 10.42 -16.96
C GLN A 123 -12.00 10.49 -17.98
N ASN A 124 -11.99 11.49 -18.84
CA ASN A 124 -10.91 11.73 -19.80
C ASN A 124 -9.58 12.03 -19.09
N VAL A 125 -9.57 12.91 -18.10
CA VAL A 125 -8.37 13.19 -17.28
C VAL A 125 -7.93 11.93 -16.53
N ASN A 126 -8.88 11.15 -15.99
CA ASN A 126 -8.57 9.92 -15.28
C ASN A 126 -8.00 8.85 -16.21
N THR A 127 -8.48 8.75 -17.45
CA THR A 127 -7.95 7.83 -18.47
C THR A 127 -6.53 8.22 -18.86
N ALA A 128 -6.31 9.51 -19.19
CA ALA A 128 -4.96 10.03 -19.47
C ALA A 128 -3.99 9.85 -18.29
N THR A 129 -4.50 9.97 -17.05
CA THR A 129 -3.71 9.76 -15.83
C THR A 129 -3.47 8.27 -15.55
N LYS A 130 -4.34 7.37 -16.00
CA LYS A 130 -4.10 5.91 -15.90
C LYS A 130 -2.92 5.47 -16.77
N GLU A 131 -2.69 6.11 -17.88
CA GLU A 131 -1.50 5.86 -18.72
C GLU A 131 -0.20 6.37 -18.06
N THR A 132 -0.31 7.30 -17.10
CA THR A 132 0.80 7.86 -16.32
C THR A 132 0.80 7.46 -14.84
N ASN A 133 -0.25 6.82 -14.33
CA ASN A 133 -0.33 6.32 -12.95
C ASN A 133 0.42 4.98 -12.81
N SER A 134 1.74 5.04 -12.88
CA SER A 134 2.53 4.04 -12.21
C SER A 134 2.28 4.18 -10.71
N HIS A 135 1.77 3.14 -10.06
CA HIS A 135 1.81 3.05 -8.60
C HIS A 135 3.24 3.30 -8.13
N TYR A 136 3.40 3.93 -6.96
CA TYR A 136 4.74 4.12 -6.42
C TYR A 136 5.48 2.78 -6.37
N SER A 137 6.75 2.80 -6.78
CA SER A 137 7.61 1.63 -6.66
C SER A 137 7.75 1.23 -5.19
N TYR A 138 8.19 0.02 -4.92
CA TYR A 138 8.51 -0.40 -3.56
C TYR A 138 9.59 0.48 -2.92
N PHE A 139 10.54 0.97 -3.72
CA PHE A 139 11.54 1.92 -3.27
C PHE A 139 10.91 3.24 -2.83
N THR A 140 9.99 3.77 -3.63
CA THR A 140 9.31 5.03 -3.34
C THR A 140 8.39 4.90 -2.12
N ASP A 141 7.68 3.77 -1.95
CA ASP A 141 6.84 3.53 -0.79
C ASP A 141 7.69 3.53 0.50
N GLU A 142 8.83 2.82 0.49
CA GLU A 142 9.78 2.80 1.61
C GLU A 142 10.35 4.19 1.91
N LEU A 143 10.72 4.93 0.87
CA LEU A 143 11.21 6.29 1.01
C LEU A 143 10.21 7.22 1.67
N ILE A 144 8.94 7.14 1.28
CA ILE A 144 7.84 7.91 1.88
C ILE A 144 7.72 7.59 3.37
N GLU A 145 7.80 6.32 3.75
CA GLU A 145 7.75 5.89 5.14
C GLU A 145 8.92 6.46 5.95
N GLN A 146 10.15 6.29 5.44
CA GLN A 146 11.36 6.80 6.11
C GLN A 146 11.36 8.32 6.26
N VAL A 147 10.93 9.06 5.24
CA VAL A 147 10.86 10.53 5.31
C VAL A 147 9.78 10.97 6.31
N THR A 148 8.61 10.32 6.29
CA THR A 148 7.55 10.60 7.25
C THR A 148 8.03 10.36 8.68
N GLU A 149 8.67 9.22 8.93
CA GLU A 149 9.22 8.89 10.24
C GLU A 149 10.33 9.87 10.67
N ALA A 150 11.21 10.27 9.75
CA ALA A 150 12.25 11.24 10.04
C ALA A 150 11.69 12.62 10.42
N LEU A 151 10.63 13.07 9.73
CA LEU A 151 9.91 14.31 10.07
C LEU A 151 9.28 14.23 11.47
N MET A 152 8.68 13.09 11.81
CA MET A 152 8.12 12.86 13.15
C MET A 152 9.20 12.84 14.23
N LYS A 153 10.25 12.04 14.04
CA LYS A 153 11.30 11.83 15.06
C LYS A 153 12.22 13.04 15.24
N LYS A 154 12.61 13.70 14.13
CA LYS A 154 13.60 14.78 14.18
C LYS A 154 13.01 16.17 14.34
N LEU A 155 11.82 16.41 13.81
CA LEU A 155 11.16 17.72 13.80
C LEU A 155 9.90 17.79 14.68
N GLY A 156 9.50 16.66 15.30
CA GLY A 156 8.36 16.61 16.22
C GLY A 156 7.00 16.75 15.55
N TYR A 157 6.91 16.55 14.24
CA TYR A 157 5.61 16.58 13.54
C TYR A 157 4.74 15.41 13.95
N THR A 158 3.42 15.62 13.95
CA THR A 158 2.47 14.52 14.00
C THR A 158 2.50 13.74 12.68
N GLU A 159 2.04 12.50 12.67
CA GLU A 159 1.96 11.68 11.45
C GLU A 159 1.19 12.38 10.32
N SER A 160 0.06 13.01 10.66
CA SER A 160 -0.74 13.78 9.70
C SER A 160 0.02 14.98 9.11
N GLN A 161 0.77 15.73 9.93
CA GLN A 161 1.57 16.84 9.48
C GLN A 161 2.74 16.40 8.60
N ALA A 162 3.43 15.33 8.99
CA ALA A 162 4.52 14.76 8.23
C ALA A 162 4.04 14.22 6.87
N SER A 163 2.93 13.47 6.85
CA SER A 163 2.30 12.99 5.62
C SER A 163 1.90 14.13 4.68
N ASN A 164 1.23 15.17 5.20
CA ASN A 164 0.87 16.34 4.41
C ASN A 164 2.08 17.03 3.80
N LEU A 165 3.17 17.15 4.55
CA LEU A 165 4.41 17.74 4.07
C LEU A 165 5.05 16.91 2.95
N VAL A 166 5.08 15.57 3.09
CA VAL A 166 5.62 14.65 2.09
C VAL A 166 4.83 14.72 0.78
N TYR A 167 3.50 14.70 0.84
CA TYR A 167 2.67 14.65 -0.37
C TYR A 167 2.37 16.02 -0.98
N SER A 168 2.34 17.08 -0.19
CA SER A 168 1.85 18.39 -0.63
C SER A 168 2.74 19.56 -0.24
N GLY A 169 3.77 19.34 0.56
CA GLY A 169 4.63 20.41 1.09
C GLY A 169 5.73 20.90 0.14
N GLY A 170 5.81 20.33 -1.07
CA GLY A 170 6.81 20.75 -2.07
C GLY A 170 8.24 20.32 -1.72
N LEU A 171 8.42 19.27 -0.91
CA LEU A 171 9.75 18.77 -0.57
C LEU A 171 10.50 18.29 -1.82
N LYS A 172 11.79 18.55 -1.84
CA LYS A 172 12.75 17.92 -2.76
C LYS A 172 13.50 16.85 -1.99
N ILE A 173 13.27 15.58 -2.35
CA ILE A 173 13.85 14.43 -1.67
C ILE A 173 14.89 13.81 -2.60
N TYR A 174 16.16 13.82 -2.15
CA TYR A 174 17.28 13.20 -2.85
C TYR A 174 17.46 11.79 -2.32
N THR A 175 17.60 10.82 -3.22
CA THR A 175 17.68 9.40 -2.89
C THR A 175 18.96 8.77 -3.45
N THR A 176 19.27 7.59 -2.96
CA THR A 176 20.39 6.78 -3.42
C THR A 176 20.02 5.83 -4.56
N GLN A 177 18.75 5.83 -4.99
CA GLN A 177 18.26 4.97 -6.07
C GLN A 177 19.02 5.23 -7.38
N ASP A 178 19.47 4.16 -8.01
CA ASP A 178 19.93 4.18 -9.40
C ASP A 178 18.82 3.66 -10.31
N PRO A 179 18.24 4.49 -11.18
CA PRO A 179 17.12 4.09 -12.04
C PRO A 179 17.46 2.93 -13.00
N LYS A 180 18.71 2.80 -13.42
CA LYS A 180 19.13 1.71 -14.32
C LYS A 180 19.22 0.39 -13.58
N ILE A 181 19.79 0.40 -12.37
CA ILE A 181 19.86 -0.79 -11.51
C ILE A 181 18.44 -1.18 -11.07
N GLN A 182 17.59 -0.22 -10.75
CA GLN A 182 16.18 -0.48 -10.39
C GLN A 182 15.43 -1.17 -11.53
N ALA A 183 15.59 -0.70 -12.77
CA ALA A 183 14.94 -1.30 -13.94
C ALA A 183 15.36 -2.77 -14.13
N ILE A 184 16.63 -3.08 -13.95
CA ILE A 184 17.13 -4.47 -14.01
C ILE A 184 16.51 -5.33 -12.90
N VAL A 185 16.46 -4.82 -11.67
CA VAL A 185 15.84 -5.56 -10.55
C VAL A 185 14.36 -5.82 -10.80
N ASP A 186 13.64 -4.83 -11.32
CA ASP A 186 12.20 -4.97 -11.62
C ASP A 186 11.95 -5.96 -12.75
N GLU A 187 12.81 -6.01 -13.77
CA GLU A 187 12.78 -6.97 -14.86
C GLU A 187 13.05 -8.39 -14.34
N GLU A 188 14.17 -8.60 -13.68
CA GLU A 188 14.64 -9.93 -13.22
C GLU A 188 13.70 -10.55 -12.16
N VAL A 189 13.16 -9.74 -11.23
CA VAL A 189 12.21 -10.24 -10.22
C VAL A 189 10.88 -10.68 -10.87
N ASN A 190 10.53 -10.11 -12.01
CA ASN A 190 9.29 -10.43 -12.71
C ASN A 190 9.47 -11.42 -13.88
N ASP A 191 10.69 -11.73 -14.28
CA ASP A 191 10.94 -12.71 -15.35
C ASP A 191 10.48 -14.11 -14.93
N PRO A 192 9.47 -14.70 -15.63
CA PRO A 192 9.03 -16.06 -15.34
C PRO A 192 10.13 -17.12 -15.46
N GLY A 193 11.15 -16.87 -16.29
CA GLY A 193 12.27 -17.77 -16.50
C GLY A 193 13.12 -18.01 -15.25
N ASN A 194 13.10 -17.09 -14.29
CA ASN A 194 13.81 -17.18 -13.03
C ASN A 194 13.11 -18.07 -11.99
N TYR A 195 11.93 -18.64 -12.31
CA TYR A 195 11.12 -19.42 -11.37
C TYR A 195 10.71 -20.78 -11.94
N THR A 196 10.89 -21.83 -11.16
CA THR A 196 10.56 -23.22 -11.57
C THR A 196 9.07 -23.51 -11.58
N VAL A 197 8.28 -22.73 -10.84
CA VAL A 197 6.82 -22.86 -10.73
C VAL A 197 6.15 -21.49 -10.70
N ALA A 198 4.92 -21.44 -11.24
CA ALA A 198 4.04 -20.29 -11.08
C ALA A 198 2.70 -20.81 -10.55
N LYS A 199 2.31 -20.33 -9.36
CA LYS A 199 1.03 -20.65 -8.73
C LYS A 199 0.40 -19.35 -8.23
N TYR A 200 -0.83 -19.44 -7.77
CA TYR A 200 -1.54 -18.30 -7.20
C TYR A 200 -2.01 -18.64 -5.79
N SER A 201 -1.84 -17.70 -4.86
CA SER A 201 -2.61 -17.66 -3.62
C SER A 201 -3.65 -16.56 -3.71
N VAL A 202 -4.68 -16.63 -2.89
CA VAL A 202 -5.73 -15.61 -2.84
C VAL A 202 -5.84 -15.05 -1.43
N GLU A 203 -5.90 -13.71 -1.32
CA GLU A 203 -6.45 -13.03 -0.16
C GLU A 203 -7.94 -12.81 -0.44
N TYR A 204 -8.79 -13.43 0.35
CA TYR A 204 -10.23 -13.42 0.14
C TYR A 204 -10.96 -12.87 1.35
N ARG A 205 -11.91 -12.00 1.11
CA ARG A 205 -12.80 -11.46 2.14
C ARG A 205 -14.21 -11.41 1.56
N LEU A 206 -15.14 -12.00 2.28
CA LEU A 206 -16.57 -11.99 1.98
C LEU A 206 -17.35 -11.60 3.22
N SER A 207 -18.28 -10.67 3.09
CA SER A 207 -19.20 -10.27 4.16
C SER A 207 -20.62 -10.54 3.72
N VAL A 208 -21.37 -11.27 4.53
CA VAL A 208 -22.73 -11.72 4.23
C VAL A 208 -23.68 -11.29 5.36
N ASN A 209 -24.80 -10.72 5.00
CA ASN A 209 -25.97 -10.60 5.88
C ASN A 209 -26.85 -11.84 5.67
N HIS A 210 -26.96 -12.67 6.68
CA HIS A 210 -27.81 -13.85 6.64
C HIS A 210 -29.30 -13.49 6.83
N ALA A 211 -30.16 -14.34 6.33
CA ALA A 211 -31.62 -14.18 6.41
C ALA A 211 -32.13 -14.04 7.86
N ASP A 212 -31.37 -14.51 8.86
CA ASP A 212 -31.68 -14.35 10.29
C ASP A 212 -31.28 -12.99 10.86
N GLY A 213 -30.74 -12.09 10.03
CA GLY A 213 -30.28 -10.76 10.41
C GLY A 213 -28.85 -10.71 10.98
N THR A 214 -28.11 -11.81 11.00
CA THR A 214 -26.72 -11.83 11.45
C THR A 214 -25.79 -11.46 10.29
N THR A 215 -24.70 -10.71 10.58
CA THR A 215 -23.62 -10.42 9.62
C THR A 215 -22.43 -11.28 9.96
N GLN A 216 -21.92 -12.02 8.98
CA GLN A 216 -20.71 -12.82 9.11
C GLN A 216 -19.64 -12.43 8.08
N HIS A 217 -18.37 -12.61 8.47
CA HIS A 217 -17.21 -12.31 7.65
C HIS A 217 -16.39 -13.58 7.43
N TYR A 218 -16.06 -13.84 6.18
CA TYR A 218 -15.32 -15.00 5.75
C TYR A 218 -14.00 -14.60 5.08
N SER A 219 -13.00 -15.47 5.21
CA SER A 219 -11.65 -15.24 4.72
C SER A 219 -11.15 -16.39 3.84
N GLU A 220 -9.95 -16.24 3.29
CA GLU A 220 -9.25 -17.34 2.62
C GLU A 220 -9.05 -18.57 3.51
N GLU A 221 -9.01 -18.39 4.83
CA GLU A 221 -8.91 -19.52 5.77
C GLU A 221 -10.20 -20.36 5.77
N ASN A 222 -11.35 -19.69 5.70
CA ASN A 222 -12.65 -20.37 5.58
C ASN A 222 -12.77 -21.10 4.24
N LEU A 223 -12.33 -20.46 3.14
CA LEU A 223 -12.27 -21.09 1.82
C LEU A 223 -11.36 -22.34 1.83
N ARG A 224 -10.18 -22.23 2.45
CA ARG A 224 -9.27 -23.38 2.63
C ARG A 224 -9.89 -24.50 3.48
N ALA A 225 -10.55 -24.13 4.57
CA ALA A 225 -11.25 -25.10 5.44
C ALA A 225 -12.37 -25.83 4.69
N TYR A 226 -13.17 -25.11 3.89
CA TYR A 226 -14.19 -25.68 3.03
C TYR A 226 -13.59 -26.72 2.07
N ARG A 227 -12.51 -26.36 1.37
CA ARG A 227 -11.86 -27.27 0.41
C ARG A 227 -11.33 -28.52 1.10
N LYS A 228 -10.70 -28.38 2.27
CA LYS A 228 -10.19 -29.53 3.03
C LYS A 228 -11.28 -30.41 3.63
N ASN A 229 -12.26 -29.80 4.28
CA ASN A 229 -13.21 -30.53 5.11
C ASN A 229 -14.47 -30.94 4.36
N THR A 230 -14.92 -30.14 3.40
CA THR A 230 -16.16 -30.41 2.64
C THR A 230 -15.86 -31.11 1.30
N LEU A 231 -14.81 -30.65 0.60
CA LEU A 231 -14.44 -31.29 -0.68
C LEU A 231 -13.43 -32.44 -0.51
N GLY A 232 -12.88 -32.65 0.70
CA GLY A 232 -11.99 -33.78 1.01
C GLY A 232 -10.55 -33.61 0.52
N ASP A 233 -10.16 -32.43 0.00
CA ASP A 233 -8.78 -32.15 -0.42
C ASP A 233 -7.90 -31.78 0.76
N THR A 234 -7.57 -32.76 1.59
CA THR A 234 -6.80 -32.56 2.83
C THR A 234 -5.38 -32.05 2.60
N SER A 235 -4.83 -32.24 1.38
CA SER A 235 -3.49 -31.81 1.00
C SER A 235 -3.43 -30.37 0.49
N PHE A 236 -4.56 -29.70 0.32
CA PHE A 236 -4.60 -28.35 -0.20
C PHE A 236 -3.95 -27.33 0.73
N GLU A 237 -2.94 -26.63 0.24
CA GLU A 237 -2.16 -25.65 0.99
C GLU A 237 -2.52 -24.18 0.66
N GLY A 238 -3.57 -23.94 -0.12
CA GLY A 238 -3.98 -22.57 -0.53
C GLY A 238 -3.26 -22.08 -1.78
N LEU A 239 -2.71 -22.99 -2.58
CA LEU A 239 -2.05 -22.67 -3.83
C LEU A 239 -2.79 -23.27 -5.02
N TYR A 240 -3.07 -22.45 -6.01
CA TYR A 240 -3.80 -22.76 -7.23
C TYR A 240 -2.88 -22.70 -8.45
N ASN A 241 -3.17 -23.49 -9.48
CA ASN A 241 -2.35 -23.51 -10.69
C ASN A 241 -2.73 -22.41 -11.68
N SER A 242 -3.93 -21.84 -11.58
CA SER A 242 -4.37 -20.73 -12.44
C SER A 242 -5.33 -19.79 -11.69
N LYS A 243 -5.57 -18.61 -12.28
CA LYS A 243 -6.55 -17.65 -11.77
C LYS A 243 -7.98 -18.16 -11.90
N GLU A 244 -8.24 -18.92 -12.97
CA GLU A 244 -9.53 -19.54 -13.25
C GLU A 244 -9.88 -20.61 -12.20
N GLU A 245 -8.87 -21.36 -11.74
CA GLU A 245 -9.05 -22.32 -10.64
C GLU A 245 -9.43 -21.63 -9.34
N VAL A 246 -8.81 -20.47 -9.03
CA VAL A 246 -9.19 -19.66 -7.86
C VAL A 246 -10.65 -19.22 -7.95
N GLN A 247 -11.05 -18.66 -9.10
CA GLN A 247 -12.42 -18.16 -9.29
C GLN A 247 -13.44 -19.28 -9.17
N ALA A 248 -13.20 -20.41 -9.82
CA ALA A 248 -14.08 -21.57 -9.73
C ALA A 248 -14.23 -22.13 -8.30
N ASP A 249 -13.18 -22.01 -7.49
CA ASP A 249 -13.21 -22.45 -6.09
C ASP A 249 -13.98 -21.47 -5.21
N ILE A 250 -13.84 -20.18 -5.45
CA ILE A 250 -14.63 -19.14 -4.79
C ILE A 250 -16.11 -19.27 -5.12
N ASP A 251 -16.44 -19.48 -6.39
CA ASP A 251 -17.83 -19.61 -6.83
C ASP A 251 -18.50 -20.84 -6.17
N ARG A 252 -17.82 -21.99 -6.15
CA ARG A 252 -18.30 -23.20 -5.45
C ARG A 252 -18.45 -22.99 -3.94
N TYR A 253 -17.52 -22.23 -3.34
CA TYR A 253 -17.60 -21.90 -1.93
C TYR A 253 -18.83 -21.03 -1.64
N LYS A 254 -19.10 -20.02 -2.47
CA LYS A 254 -20.28 -19.16 -2.34
C LYS A 254 -21.57 -19.95 -2.52
N GLU A 255 -21.66 -20.84 -3.54
CA GLU A 255 -22.81 -21.72 -3.74
C GLU A 255 -23.09 -22.62 -2.51
N TRP A 256 -22.03 -23.11 -1.87
CA TRP A 256 -22.17 -23.93 -0.66
C TRP A 256 -22.56 -23.11 0.57
N LEU A 257 -22.02 -21.89 0.70
CA LEU A 257 -22.16 -21.04 1.88
C LEU A 257 -23.50 -20.34 1.92
N LEU A 258 -23.91 -19.73 0.79
CA LEU A 258 -25.06 -18.83 0.72
C LEU A 258 -26.36 -19.63 0.66
N LYS A 259 -27.36 -19.16 1.43
CA LYS A 259 -28.71 -19.71 1.46
C LYS A 259 -29.71 -18.70 0.92
N ASP A 260 -30.93 -19.16 0.65
CA ASP A 260 -32.01 -18.29 0.23
C ASP A 260 -32.27 -17.19 1.28
N GLY A 261 -32.25 -15.95 0.82
CA GLY A 261 -32.41 -14.77 1.67
C GLY A 261 -31.12 -14.20 2.24
N ASP A 262 -29.96 -14.79 1.98
CA ASP A 262 -28.66 -14.20 2.31
C ASP A 262 -28.27 -13.12 1.29
N ASP A 263 -27.66 -12.01 1.76
CA ASP A 263 -27.21 -10.91 0.93
C ASP A 263 -25.69 -10.67 1.08
N VAL A 264 -24.99 -10.66 -0.05
CA VAL A 264 -23.55 -10.37 -0.07
C VAL A 264 -23.34 -8.84 -0.03
N ILE A 265 -22.92 -8.33 1.10
CA ILE A 265 -22.72 -6.89 1.31
C ILE A 265 -21.34 -6.38 0.91
N ALA A 266 -20.33 -7.25 0.88
CA ALA A 266 -18.99 -6.92 0.39
C ALA A 266 -18.23 -8.17 -0.01
N GLU A 267 -17.49 -8.09 -1.11
CA GLU A 267 -16.57 -9.12 -1.56
C GLU A 267 -15.27 -8.48 -2.07
N ARG A 268 -14.15 -9.03 -1.67
CA ARG A 268 -12.83 -8.63 -2.15
C ARG A 268 -11.95 -9.85 -2.35
N GLN A 269 -11.31 -9.90 -3.51
CA GLN A 269 -10.27 -10.88 -3.80
C GLN A 269 -9.02 -10.20 -4.33
N ASN A 270 -7.85 -10.69 -3.91
CA ASN A 270 -6.57 -10.26 -4.41
C ASN A 270 -5.72 -11.49 -4.73
N LEU A 271 -5.35 -11.66 -5.98
CA LEU A 271 -4.56 -12.80 -6.44
C LEU A 271 -3.08 -12.48 -6.36
N ILE A 272 -2.32 -13.32 -5.68
CA ILE A 272 -0.90 -13.14 -5.46
C ILE A 272 -0.14 -14.25 -6.17
N LEU A 273 0.70 -13.88 -7.12
CA LEU A 273 1.58 -14.82 -7.83
C LEU A 273 2.61 -15.42 -6.87
N GLN A 274 2.80 -16.74 -6.91
CA GLN A 274 3.72 -17.50 -6.06
C GLN A 274 4.74 -18.28 -6.92
N PRO A 275 5.99 -18.50 -6.44
CA PRO A 275 6.56 -17.94 -5.20
C PRO A 275 6.72 -16.42 -5.28
N GLN A 276 6.67 -15.77 -4.13
CA GLN A 276 7.04 -14.37 -4.00
C GLN A 276 8.56 -14.24 -3.81
N ALA A 277 9.11 -13.13 -4.31
CA ALA A 277 10.49 -12.76 -4.12
C ALA A 277 10.58 -11.28 -3.70
N SER A 278 11.60 -10.97 -2.91
CA SER A 278 12.00 -9.59 -2.63
C SER A 278 13.51 -9.47 -2.81
N PHE A 279 13.96 -8.32 -3.23
CA PHE A 279 15.36 -8.11 -3.57
C PHE A 279 15.79 -6.67 -3.29
N PHE A 280 17.03 -6.47 -2.88
CA PHE A 280 17.65 -5.16 -2.82
C PHE A 280 19.13 -5.23 -3.21
N ILE A 281 19.62 -4.14 -3.78
CA ILE A 281 21.04 -3.96 -4.12
C ILE A 281 21.58 -2.80 -3.30
N MET A 282 22.66 -3.06 -2.59
CA MET A 282 23.36 -2.10 -1.73
C MET A 282 24.80 -1.97 -2.17
N ASP A 283 25.32 -0.74 -2.21
CA ASP A 283 26.73 -0.47 -2.32
C ASP A 283 27.43 -0.86 -1.02
N GLN A 284 28.35 -1.82 -1.08
CA GLN A 284 29.02 -2.36 0.11
C GLN A 284 29.97 -1.37 0.79
N HIS A 285 30.40 -0.31 0.09
CA HIS A 285 31.33 0.67 0.63
C HIS A 285 30.61 1.81 1.34
N THR A 286 29.43 2.21 0.83
CA THR A 286 28.69 3.35 1.33
C THR A 286 27.46 2.95 2.14
N GLY A 287 26.95 1.74 1.98
CA GLY A 287 25.67 1.28 2.54
C GLY A 287 24.45 1.84 1.82
N GLU A 288 24.63 2.51 0.71
CA GLU A 288 23.53 3.10 -0.08
C GLU A 288 22.73 2.01 -0.81
N VAL A 289 21.42 1.98 -0.61
CA VAL A 289 20.53 1.11 -1.37
C VAL A 289 20.27 1.71 -2.75
N LYS A 290 20.71 1.01 -3.79
CA LYS A 290 20.62 1.43 -5.20
C LYS A 290 19.34 0.99 -5.88
N ALA A 291 18.77 -0.15 -5.46
CA ALA A 291 17.50 -0.68 -5.96
C ALA A 291 16.82 -1.54 -4.90
N LEU A 292 15.48 -1.61 -4.98
CA LEU A 292 14.68 -2.41 -4.08
C LEU A 292 13.40 -2.88 -4.78
N SER A 293 13.10 -4.19 -4.70
CA SER A 293 11.81 -4.78 -5.06
C SER A 293 11.23 -5.54 -3.89
N GLY A 294 10.01 -5.23 -3.51
CA GLY A 294 9.32 -5.82 -2.35
C GLY A 294 8.38 -6.97 -2.69
N GLY A 295 8.29 -7.37 -3.94
CA GLY A 295 7.43 -8.47 -4.36
C GLY A 295 7.48 -8.76 -5.86
N ARG A 296 7.08 -9.97 -6.22
CA ARG A 296 6.90 -10.43 -7.59
C ARG A 296 5.46 -10.21 -8.06
N GLY A 297 5.31 -9.90 -9.34
CA GLY A 297 4.03 -9.63 -9.99
C GLY A 297 3.76 -8.13 -10.11
N GLU A 298 2.69 -7.81 -10.85
CA GLU A 298 2.29 -6.43 -11.06
C GLU A 298 1.89 -5.76 -9.73
N LYS A 299 2.50 -4.61 -9.47
CA LYS A 299 2.14 -3.79 -8.31
C LYS A 299 0.92 -2.93 -8.66
N THR A 300 -0.24 -3.30 -8.17
CA THR A 300 -1.54 -2.70 -8.51
C THR A 300 -1.96 -1.53 -7.62
N ALA A 301 -1.22 -1.26 -6.55
CA ALA A 301 -1.48 -0.15 -5.64
C ALA A 301 -0.19 0.33 -4.97
N SER A 302 -0.17 1.59 -4.53
CA SER A 302 0.87 2.11 -3.64
C SER A 302 0.67 1.58 -2.22
N ARG A 303 1.75 1.53 -1.43
CA ARG A 303 1.75 1.05 -0.03
C ARG A 303 1.26 -0.39 0.15
N THR A 304 1.54 -1.23 -0.83
CA THR A 304 1.35 -2.67 -0.68
C THR A 304 2.50 -3.29 0.12
N LEU A 305 2.30 -4.51 0.61
CA LEU A 305 3.29 -5.24 1.42
C LEU A 305 4.66 -5.26 0.74
N ASN A 306 5.64 -4.60 1.35
CA ASN A 306 7.03 -4.62 0.94
C ASN A 306 7.78 -5.74 1.68
N ARG A 307 8.01 -6.85 1.01
CA ARG A 307 8.66 -8.02 1.63
C ARG A 307 10.15 -7.82 1.89
N ALA A 308 10.75 -6.78 1.31
CA ALA A 308 12.15 -6.47 1.57
C ALA A 308 12.34 -5.74 2.92
N THR A 309 11.32 -4.99 3.39
CA THR A 309 11.43 -4.13 4.58
C THR A 309 10.43 -4.45 5.69
N ASN A 310 9.22 -4.95 5.34
CA ASN A 310 8.14 -5.15 6.31
C ASN A 310 7.90 -6.62 6.71
N VAL A 311 8.73 -7.57 6.23
CA VAL A 311 8.54 -8.99 6.51
C VAL A 311 9.77 -9.60 7.14
N TYR A 312 9.58 -10.21 8.31
CA TYR A 312 10.61 -11.00 8.98
C TYR A 312 10.54 -12.45 8.53
N ARG A 313 11.67 -12.99 8.09
CA ARG A 313 11.80 -14.38 7.69
C ARG A 313 13.03 -15.01 8.35
N GLN A 314 12.95 -16.29 8.58
CA GLN A 314 14.09 -17.07 9.08
C GLN A 314 15.18 -17.10 8.02
N PRO A 315 16.40 -16.57 8.30
CA PRO A 315 17.44 -16.42 7.28
C PRO A 315 18.13 -17.74 6.91
N GLY A 316 17.95 -18.78 7.71
CA GLY A 316 18.63 -20.05 7.49
C GLY A 316 20.14 -19.92 7.53
N SER A 317 20.85 -20.71 6.73
CA SER A 317 22.31 -20.77 6.69
C SER A 317 22.98 -19.49 6.19
N SER A 318 22.28 -18.61 5.49
CA SER A 318 22.86 -17.32 5.08
C SER A 318 23.28 -16.45 6.27
N PHE A 319 22.66 -16.67 7.44
CA PHE A 319 23.00 -15.95 8.68
C PHE A 319 24.38 -16.36 9.26
N LYS A 320 24.92 -17.50 8.85
CA LYS A 320 26.26 -17.96 9.30
C LYS A 320 27.35 -16.97 8.93
N VAL A 321 27.22 -16.24 7.83
CA VAL A 321 28.17 -15.19 7.45
C VAL A 321 28.27 -14.15 8.55
N LEU A 322 27.15 -13.69 9.10
CA LEU A 322 27.10 -12.67 10.15
C LEU A 322 27.45 -13.21 11.54
N THR A 323 27.05 -14.45 11.86
CA THR A 323 27.18 -14.99 13.23
C THR A 323 28.45 -15.81 13.48
N ALA A 324 29.05 -16.30 12.45
CA ALA A 324 30.24 -17.15 12.58
C ALA A 324 31.47 -16.61 11.81
N PHE A 325 31.33 -16.40 10.50
CA PHE A 325 32.50 -16.09 9.68
C PHE A 325 32.96 -14.64 9.82
N ALA A 326 32.10 -13.67 9.80
CA ALA A 326 32.47 -12.27 9.97
C ALA A 326 33.11 -12.00 11.35
N PRO A 327 32.54 -12.44 12.49
CA PRO A 327 33.21 -12.32 13.79
C PRO A 327 34.53 -13.04 13.87
N ALA A 328 34.66 -14.24 13.28
CA ALA A 328 35.90 -14.98 13.29
C ALA A 328 37.03 -14.21 12.57
N ILE A 329 36.71 -13.58 11.45
CA ILE A 329 37.71 -12.82 10.67
C ILE A 329 37.99 -11.46 11.34
N ASP A 330 36.97 -10.75 11.78
CA ASP A 330 37.06 -9.38 12.29
C ASP A 330 37.70 -9.32 13.70
N THR A 331 37.26 -10.20 14.61
CA THR A 331 37.64 -10.12 16.03
C THR A 331 38.59 -11.20 16.50
N CYS A 332 38.63 -12.37 15.83
CA CYS A 332 39.47 -13.50 16.23
C CYS A 332 40.72 -13.66 15.38
N GLY A 333 41.01 -12.75 14.45
CA GLY A 333 42.17 -12.78 13.58
C GLY A 333 42.20 -13.94 12.57
N ALA A 334 41.06 -14.59 12.33
CA ALA A 334 40.95 -15.63 11.34
C ALA A 334 41.05 -15.06 9.91
N THR A 335 41.41 -15.90 8.95
CA THR A 335 41.38 -15.60 7.51
C THR A 335 40.55 -16.64 6.78
N LEU A 336 40.23 -16.43 5.51
CA LEU A 336 39.56 -17.44 4.70
C LEU A 336 40.36 -18.75 4.58
N GLY A 337 41.68 -18.70 4.78
CA GLY A 337 42.59 -19.85 4.80
C GLY A 337 42.75 -20.49 6.17
N THR A 338 42.17 -19.93 7.25
CA THR A 338 42.26 -20.53 8.59
C THR A 338 41.64 -21.92 8.59
N VAL A 339 42.47 -22.91 9.03
CA VAL A 339 42.11 -24.32 9.01
C VAL A 339 41.39 -24.69 10.31
N TYR A 340 40.36 -25.50 10.19
CA TYR A 340 39.69 -26.18 11.28
C TYR A 340 39.55 -27.69 10.97
N TYR A 341 39.25 -28.48 11.98
CA TYR A 341 39.03 -29.92 11.81
C TYR A 341 37.54 -30.23 11.89
N ASP A 342 36.97 -30.63 10.75
CA ASP A 342 35.54 -31.01 10.64
C ASP A 342 35.40 -32.45 11.16
N ALA A 343 34.81 -32.56 12.34
CA ALA A 343 34.57 -33.81 13.06
C ALA A 343 33.25 -33.72 13.86
N PRO A 344 32.74 -34.85 14.37
CA PRO A 344 31.61 -34.82 15.28
C PRO A 344 31.86 -33.90 16.46
N TYR A 345 30.97 -32.93 16.69
CA TYR A 345 31.06 -31.99 17.81
C TYR A 345 29.84 -32.11 18.69
N THR A 346 30.04 -32.33 20.01
CA THR A 346 28.97 -32.58 20.97
C THR A 346 28.93 -31.48 22.02
N ILE A 347 27.77 -30.90 22.21
CA ILE A 347 27.48 -29.98 23.32
C ILE A 347 26.35 -30.58 24.17
N GLY A 348 26.65 -30.90 25.42
CA GLY A 348 25.71 -31.62 26.28
C GLY A 348 25.33 -32.97 25.69
N THR A 349 24.05 -33.18 25.42
CA THR A 349 23.51 -34.40 24.81
C THR A 349 23.36 -34.33 23.28
N LYS A 350 23.65 -33.18 22.67
CA LYS A 350 23.43 -32.94 21.23
C LYS A 350 24.72 -33.03 20.47
N THR A 351 24.83 -34.00 19.57
CA THR A 351 25.92 -34.12 18.58
C THR A 351 25.52 -33.42 17.27
N PHE A 352 26.32 -32.47 16.83
CA PHE A 352 26.16 -31.76 15.58
C PHE A 352 26.77 -32.58 14.44
N ARG A 353 26.06 -32.60 13.31
CA ARG A 353 26.47 -33.28 12.09
C ARG A 353 26.37 -32.33 10.92
N ASN A 354 27.09 -32.59 9.85
CA ASN A 354 26.93 -31.88 8.60
C ASN A 354 25.55 -32.16 7.97
N TRP A 355 25.01 -31.20 7.22
CA TRP A 355 23.67 -31.30 6.64
C TRP A 355 23.51 -32.45 5.64
N TRP A 356 24.60 -32.88 4.99
CA TRP A 356 24.60 -34.03 4.09
C TRP A 356 24.62 -35.39 4.82
N GLY A 357 24.68 -35.41 6.13
CA GLY A 357 24.59 -36.62 6.96
C GLY A 357 25.70 -37.62 6.71
N GLU A 358 25.36 -38.90 6.70
CA GLU A 358 26.32 -39.99 6.56
C GLU A 358 26.84 -40.18 5.12
N SER A 359 26.12 -39.65 4.12
CA SER A 359 26.47 -39.83 2.70
C SER A 359 27.84 -39.29 2.34
N ARG A 360 28.30 -38.23 3.02
CA ARG A 360 29.62 -37.62 2.84
C ARG A 360 30.47 -37.64 4.13
N GLY A 361 29.81 -37.83 5.29
CA GLY A 361 30.46 -37.84 6.60
C GLY A 361 31.09 -36.49 6.99
N PHE A 362 32.24 -36.58 7.66
CA PHE A 362 33.04 -35.43 8.03
C PHE A 362 34.26 -35.32 7.10
N THR A 363 34.67 -34.09 6.78
CA THR A 363 35.69 -33.81 5.78
C THR A 363 37.12 -33.77 6.36
N GLY A 364 37.24 -33.76 7.71
CA GLY A 364 38.55 -33.65 8.35
C GLY A 364 39.10 -32.23 8.28
N TYR A 365 40.35 -32.04 7.87
CA TYR A 365 40.92 -30.72 7.69
C TYR A 365 40.22 -29.95 6.58
N SER A 366 39.69 -28.78 6.94
CA SER A 366 39.00 -27.89 6.05
C SER A 366 39.35 -26.43 6.40
N ASN A 367 38.94 -25.46 5.61
CA ASN A 367 39.18 -24.05 5.88
C ASN A 367 37.90 -23.24 5.84
N ILE A 368 37.92 -21.97 6.30
CA ILE A 368 36.76 -21.12 6.36
C ILE A 368 36.12 -20.93 4.97
N ARG A 369 36.90 -20.84 3.88
CA ARG A 369 36.39 -20.75 2.51
C ARG A 369 35.51 -21.95 2.15
N GLU A 370 36.00 -23.17 2.46
CA GLU A 370 35.22 -24.41 2.26
C GLU A 370 33.97 -24.43 3.14
N GLY A 371 34.09 -23.96 4.39
CA GLY A 371 32.95 -23.81 5.29
C GLY A 371 31.86 -22.89 4.75
N ILE A 372 32.23 -21.82 4.04
CA ILE A 372 31.27 -20.93 3.37
C ILE A 372 30.65 -21.61 2.14
N ILE A 373 31.45 -22.34 1.35
CA ILE A 373 30.97 -23.01 0.12
C ILE A 373 29.97 -24.11 0.44
N TYR A 374 30.26 -24.91 1.46
CA TYR A 374 29.46 -26.09 1.78
C TYR A 374 28.44 -25.85 2.93
N SER A 375 28.48 -24.66 3.53
CA SER A 375 27.57 -24.28 4.62
C SER A 375 27.59 -25.24 5.79
#